data_69f2bbff5fba4155582fa34dd03cb92f
#
_entry.id   69f2bbff5fba4155582fa34dd03cb92f
#
_cell.length_a   1.000
_cell.length_b   1.000
_cell.length_c   1.000
_cell.angle_alpha   90.00
_cell.angle_beta   90.00
_cell.angle_gamma   90.00
#
_symmetry.space_group_name_H-M   'P 1'
#
loop_
_entity.id
_entity.type
_entity.pdbx_description
1 polymer ?
#
loop_
_entity_poly.entity_id
_entity_poly.type
_entity_poly.pdbx_seq_one_letter_code
_entity_poly.pdbx_strand_id
1 'polypeptide(L)'
;MNIYYDFHIHSCLSPCGDDDNTPNNIVNMALIKGLNAIALSDHNTGKNCPATIAAGKKNGLVVLPAMELTTSEDIHVLCLFEKYEQLAALEEYIAPRRL
;
A
#
# COMPACT_ATOMS: atom_id res chain seq x y z
N MET A 1 4.60 14.40 -20.71
CA MET A 1 4.45 14.49 -19.26
C MET A 1 5.15 13.30 -18.62
N ASN A 2 6.02 13.55 -17.64
CA ASN A 2 6.67 12.48 -16.90
C ASN A 2 5.89 12.19 -15.63
N ILE A 3 5.65 10.90 -15.37
CA ILE A 3 4.99 10.45 -14.15
C ILE A 3 6.02 9.72 -13.29
N TYR A 4 6.19 10.17 -12.05
CA TYR A 4 7.09 9.55 -11.10
C TYR A 4 6.28 8.76 -10.09
N TYR A 5 6.64 7.48 -9.86
CA TYR A 5 5.84 6.60 -9.01
C TYR A 5 6.72 5.64 -8.21
N ASP A 6 6.17 5.15 -7.10
CA ASP A 6 6.72 4.04 -6.34
C ASP A 6 5.54 3.17 -5.89
N PHE A 7 5.48 1.93 -6.37
CA PHE A 7 4.37 1.02 -6.10
C PHE A 7 4.73 -0.08 -5.09
N HIS A 8 5.85 0.04 -4.40
CA HIS A 8 6.27 -0.96 -3.42
C HIS A 8 6.69 -0.27 -2.12
N ILE A 9 5.70 0.24 -1.40
CA ILE A 9 5.90 0.95 -0.13
C ILE A 9 5.19 0.16 0.98
N HIS A 10 5.86 0.04 2.13
CA HIS A 10 5.31 -0.61 3.32
C HIS A 10 5.01 0.41 4.41
N SER A 11 3.88 0.21 5.11
CA SER A 11 3.54 1.01 6.27
C SER A 11 4.07 0.37 7.57
N CYS A 12 3.78 0.99 8.70
CA CYS A 12 4.11 0.47 10.02
C CYS A 12 3.44 -0.88 10.33
N LEU A 13 2.47 -1.32 9.53
CA LEU A 13 1.81 -2.62 9.70
C LEU A 13 2.64 -3.78 9.15
N SER A 14 3.66 -3.52 8.32
CA SER A 14 4.53 -4.57 7.79
C SER A 14 5.73 -4.78 8.68
N PRO A 15 6.20 -6.04 8.84
CA PRO A 15 7.38 -6.33 9.67
C PRO A 15 8.64 -5.60 9.19
N CYS A 16 8.75 -5.33 7.89
CA CYS A 16 9.88 -4.60 7.31
C CYS A 16 9.63 -3.10 7.23
N GLY A 17 8.44 -2.62 7.64
CA GLY A 17 8.12 -1.21 7.70
C GLY A 17 8.58 -0.59 9.01
N ASP A 18 8.88 0.71 8.96
CA ASP A 18 9.25 1.48 10.13
C ASP A 18 7.98 1.91 10.88
N ASP A 19 8.05 2.00 12.21
CA ASP A 19 6.93 2.49 13.04
C ASP A 19 6.51 3.92 12.66
N ASP A 20 7.42 4.71 12.10
CA ASP A 20 7.13 6.06 11.62
C ASP A 20 6.45 6.09 10.26
N ASN A 21 6.29 4.94 9.59
CA ASN A 21 5.64 4.85 8.29
C ASN A 21 4.12 4.81 8.41
N THR A 22 3.55 5.85 9.02
CA THR A 22 2.11 6.05 9.08
C THR A 22 1.59 6.58 7.74
N PRO A 23 0.27 6.47 7.46
CA PRO A 23 -0.28 6.97 6.20
C PRO A 23 0.08 8.42 5.89
N ASN A 24 -0.01 9.32 6.85
CA ASN A 24 0.33 10.73 6.63
C ASN A 24 1.82 10.92 6.32
N ASN A 25 2.69 10.23 7.03
CA ASN A 25 4.14 10.33 6.79
C ASN A 25 4.52 9.76 5.43
N ILE A 26 3.91 8.65 5.02
CA ILE A 26 4.13 8.06 3.70
C ILE A 26 3.77 9.05 2.60
N VAL A 27 2.59 9.67 2.69
CA VAL A 27 2.14 10.65 1.70
C VAL A 27 3.06 11.87 1.67
N ASN A 28 3.44 12.38 2.84
CA ASN A 28 4.33 13.54 2.92
C ASN A 28 5.71 13.25 2.31
N MET A 29 6.28 12.09 2.59
CA MET A 29 7.57 11.69 2.02
C MET A 29 7.50 11.53 0.51
N ALA A 30 6.39 10.96 0.00
CA ALA A 30 6.19 10.81 -1.44
C ALA A 30 6.14 12.18 -2.12
N LEU A 31 5.45 13.15 -1.53
CA LEU A 31 5.38 14.51 -2.06
C LEU A 31 6.74 15.21 -2.05
N ILE A 32 7.51 15.04 -0.98
CA ILE A 32 8.86 15.61 -0.88
C ILE A 32 9.77 15.04 -1.97
N LYS A 33 9.63 13.75 -2.29
CA LYS A 33 10.41 13.09 -3.35
C LYS A 33 9.92 13.43 -4.75
N GLY A 34 8.81 14.16 -4.89
CA GLY A 34 8.26 14.54 -6.18
C GLY A 34 7.50 13.42 -6.87
N LEU A 35 6.99 12.45 -6.14
CA LEU A 35 6.19 11.36 -6.70
C LEU A 35 4.78 11.83 -7.02
N ASN A 36 4.21 11.31 -8.10
CA ASN A 36 2.84 11.60 -8.53
C ASN A 36 1.86 10.50 -8.09
N ALA A 37 2.36 9.28 -7.95
CA ALA A 37 1.55 8.12 -7.60
C ALA A 37 2.36 7.16 -6.74
N ILE A 38 1.68 6.53 -5.78
CA ILE A 38 2.27 5.46 -4.97
C ILE A 38 1.27 4.32 -4.83
N ALA A 39 1.76 3.17 -4.42
CA ALA A 39 0.91 2.08 -3.95
C ALA A 39 1.47 1.61 -2.61
N LEU A 40 0.58 1.55 -1.61
CA LEU A 40 0.94 0.99 -0.31
C LEU A 40 0.71 -0.51 -0.37
N SER A 41 1.78 -1.29 -0.25
CA SER A 41 1.76 -2.73 -0.46
C SER A 41 2.28 -3.48 0.77
N ASP A 42 1.54 -3.38 1.87
CA ASP A 42 1.87 -4.11 3.09
C ASP A 42 1.75 -5.61 2.89
N HIS A 43 2.51 -6.37 3.66
CA HIS A 43 2.47 -7.83 3.60
C HIS A 43 1.12 -8.36 4.08
N ASN A 44 0.39 -9.03 3.19
CA ASN A 44 -0.85 -9.76 3.48
C ASN A 44 -1.94 -8.93 4.17
N THR A 45 -1.91 -7.59 4.04
CA THR A 45 -2.94 -6.73 4.60
C THR A 45 -3.09 -5.45 3.78
N GLY A 46 -4.30 -4.94 3.72
CA GLY A 46 -4.63 -3.65 3.12
C GLY A 46 -5.20 -2.65 4.13
N LYS A 47 -5.01 -2.89 5.42
CA LYS A 47 -5.66 -2.10 6.47
C LYS A 47 -5.34 -0.60 6.42
N ASN A 48 -4.11 -0.24 6.04
CA ASN A 48 -3.72 1.18 5.95
C ASN A 48 -4.01 1.81 4.59
N CYS A 49 -4.51 1.05 3.60
CA CYS A 49 -4.82 1.61 2.29
C CYS A 49 -5.90 2.69 2.33
N PRO A 50 -7.05 2.52 3.01
CA PRO A 50 -8.06 3.58 3.05
C PRO A 50 -7.54 4.89 3.62
N ALA A 51 -6.78 4.84 4.71
CA ALA A 51 -6.22 6.04 5.33
C ALA A 51 -5.18 6.71 4.42
N THR A 52 -4.34 5.91 3.76
CA THR A 52 -3.32 6.42 2.84
C THR A 52 -3.96 7.02 1.59
N ILE A 53 -4.99 6.37 1.04
CA ILE A 53 -5.76 6.89 -0.09
C ILE A 53 -6.39 8.24 0.26
N ALA A 54 -7.02 8.34 1.43
CA ALA A 54 -7.64 9.59 1.89
C ALA A 54 -6.60 10.71 2.06
N ALA A 55 -5.45 10.40 2.66
CA ALA A 55 -4.37 11.37 2.83
C ALA A 55 -3.82 11.81 1.47
N GLY A 56 -3.70 10.89 0.52
CA GLY A 56 -3.26 11.20 -0.84
C GLY A 56 -4.22 12.14 -1.55
N LYS A 57 -5.52 11.85 -1.51
CA LYS A 57 -6.55 12.72 -2.12
C LYS A 57 -6.48 14.15 -1.59
N LYS A 58 -6.30 14.28 -0.29
CA LYS A 58 -6.22 15.59 0.36
C LYS A 58 -5.02 16.40 -0.13
N ASN A 59 -3.94 15.75 -0.54
CA ASN A 59 -2.68 16.37 -0.91
C ASN A 59 -2.32 16.25 -2.40
N GLY A 60 -3.26 15.78 -3.23
CA GLY A 60 -3.04 15.68 -4.68
C GLY A 60 -2.15 14.54 -5.12
N LEU A 61 -1.97 13.50 -4.30
CA LEU A 61 -1.20 12.31 -4.60
C LEU A 61 -2.15 11.15 -4.94
N VAL A 62 -1.87 10.45 -6.04
CA VAL A 62 -2.60 9.23 -6.40
C VAL A 62 -2.06 8.07 -5.57
N VAL A 63 -2.94 7.41 -4.81
CA VAL A 63 -2.58 6.23 -4.03
C VAL A 63 -3.41 5.05 -4.53
N LEU A 64 -2.73 4.01 -5.02
CA LEU A 64 -3.39 2.79 -5.50
C LEU A 64 -3.51 1.78 -4.37
N PRO A 65 -4.67 1.10 -4.25
CA PRO A 65 -4.81 -0.01 -3.31
C PRO A 65 -3.88 -1.15 -3.72
N ALA A 66 -3.14 -1.68 -2.77
CA ALA A 66 -2.17 -2.73 -3.05
C ALA A 66 -1.89 -3.60 -1.83
N MET A 67 -1.29 -4.74 -2.07
CA MET A 67 -0.85 -5.67 -1.04
C MET A 67 0.31 -6.47 -1.60
N GLU A 68 1.32 -6.76 -0.77
CA GLU A 68 2.33 -7.74 -1.11
C GLU A 68 1.93 -9.07 -0.52
N LEU A 69 1.47 -9.99 -1.38
CA LEU A 69 1.06 -11.32 -0.95
C LEU A 69 2.29 -12.21 -0.79
N THR A 70 2.47 -12.77 0.41
CA THR A 70 3.53 -13.72 0.68
C THR A 70 2.93 -15.11 0.83
N THR A 71 3.37 -16.06 0.01
CA THR A 71 2.88 -17.43 0.02
C THR A 71 3.67 -18.28 1.01
N SER A 72 3.15 -19.49 1.29
CA SER A 72 3.84 -20.45 2.16
C SER A 72 5.19 -20.93 1.59
N GLU A 73 5.37 -20.82 0.26
CA GLU A 73 6.63 -21.14 -0.41
C GLU A 73 7.62 -19.96 -0.39
N ASP A 74 7.31 -18.90 0.33
CA ASP A 74 8.10 -17.67 0.41
C ASP A 74 8.22 -16.95 -0.94
N ILE A 75 7.15 -17.00 -1.74
CA ILE A 75 7.04 -16.23 -2.97
C ILE A 75 6.28 -14.94 -2.66
N HIS A 76 6.84 -13.81 -3.12
CA HIS A 76 6.26 -12.49 -2.91
C HIS A 76 5.61 -12.01 -4.20
N VAL A 77 4.32 -11.68 -4.14
CA VAL A 77 3.57 -11.17 -5.29
C VAL A 77 2.98 -9.82 -4.95
N LEU A 78 3.33 -8.82 -5.75
CA LEU A 78 2.76 -7.47 -5.59
C LEU A 78 1.43 -7.41 -6.33
N CYS A 79 0.34 -7.20 -5.59
CA CYS A 79 -1.02 -7.10 -6.12
C CYS A 79 -1.46 -5.65 -6.10
N LEU A 80 -1.70 -5.08 -7.29
CA LEU A 80 -2.21 -3.71 -7.44
C LEU A 80 -3.66 -3.77 -7.89
N PHE A 81 -4.48 -2.89 -7.33
CA PHE A 81 -5.90 -2.84 -7.65
C PHE A 81 -6.32 -1.44 -8.06
N GLU A 82 -7.35 -1.38 -8.90
CA GLU A 82 -7.94 -0.12 -9.32
C GLU A 82 -8.83 0.48 -8.23
N LYS A 83 -9.52 -0.37 -7.46
CA LYS A 83 -10.44 0.03 -6.41
C LYS A 83 -10.14 -0.72 -5.12
N TYR A 84 -10.31 -0.04 -3.99
CA TYR A 84 -10.08 -0.64 -2.68
C TYR A 84 -10.96 -1.86 -2.42
N GLU A 85 -12.18 -1.88 -2.92
CA GLU A 85 -13.11 -3.00 -2.73
C GLU A 85 -12.52 -4.32 -3.27
N GLN A 86 -11.75 -4.25 -4.34
CA GLN A 86 -11.06 -5.42 -4.90
C GLN A 86 -9.98 -5.94 -3.95
N LEU A 87 -9.21 -5.03 -3.35
CA LEU A 87 -8.20 -5.38 -2.36
C LEU A 87 -8.85 -5.98 -1.11
N ALA A 88 -9.94 -5.36 -0.64
CA ALA A 88 -10.65 -5.84 0.54
C ALA A 88 -11.19 -7.27 0.33
N ALA A 89 -11.67 -7.58 -0.86
CA ALA A 89 -12.14 -8.92 -1.20
C ALA A 89 -11.02 -9.95 -1.14
N LEU A 90 -9.83 -9.60 -1.64
CA LEU A 90 -8.66 -10.48 -1.54
C LEU A 90 -8.23 -10.67 -0.09
N GLU A 91 -8.20 -9.60 0.69
CA GLU A 91 -7.81 -9.67 2.10
C GLU A 91 -8.77 -10.57 2.89
N GLU A 92 -10.06 -10.47 2.63
CA GLU A 92 -11.07 -11.32 3.25
C GLU A 92 -10.85 -12.79 2.89
N TYR A 93 -10.51 -13.06 1.64
CA TYR A 93 -10.23 -14.42 1.18
C TYR A 93 -9.01 -15.03 1.87
N ILE A 94 -7.93 -14.25 2.02
CA ILE A 94 -6.68 -14.76 2.59
C ILE A 94 -6.67 -14.77 4.12
N ALA A 95 -7.51 -13.97 4.79
CA ALA A 95 -7.48 -13.81 6.24
C ALA A 95 -7.48 -15.15 7.01
N PRO A 96 -8.38 -16.12 6.69
CA PRO A 96 -8.37 -17.41 7.38
C PRO A 96 -7.18 -18.30 7.00
N ARG A 97 -6.39 -17.92 6.00
CA ARG A 97 -5.26 -18.68 5.47
C ARG A 97 -3.90 -18.07 5.86
N ARG A 98 -3.92 -16.97 6.62
CA ARG A 98 -2.69 -16.36 7.12
C ARG A 98 -2.06 -17.27 8.16
N LEU A 99 -0.74 -17.33 8.10
CA LEU A 99 0.05 -18.06 9.09
C LEU A 99 0.40 -17.16 10.27
#